data_18d4ab7a4379465ca23df9a797c58417
#
_entry.id   18d4ab7a4379465ca23df9a797c58417
#
_cell.length_a   1.000
_cell.length_b   1.000
_cell.length_c   1.000
_cell.angle_alpha   90.00
_cell.angle_beta   90.00
_cell.angle_gamma   90.00
#
_symmetry.space_group_name_H-M   'P 1'
#
loop_
_entity.id
_entity.type
_entity.pdbx_description
1 polymer ?
#
loop_
_entity_poly.entity_id
_entity_poly.type
_entity_poly.pdbx_seq_one_letter_code
_entity_poly.pdbx_strand_id
1 'polypeptide(L)'
;MTNSAVAKFNMIEQQIRPWEVLDNQVLSVLDAVSREDFVRDPYKGLAYADCQIPLGNGVRMLPPTIEGRMLQALLIGADDRVLEVGSGSGYLTACLAQLAQRVTSIESRGDIIEFARGNLAKCGLNNVELAEMSLAQVDDSLTYDVIAVTASLARVPDNLRQALTIGGRLFVIVGRSPVMEALLITRVGESEWTTQSLFETDLPRLDG
;
A
#
# COMPACT_ATOMS: atom_id res chain seq x y z
N MET A 1 -22.35 16.45 -10.87
CA MET A 1 -21.28 15.78 -10.08
C MET A 1 -21.00 16.62 -8.86
N THR A 2 -20.79 15.99 -7.70
CA THR A 2 -20.30 16.70 -6.51
C THR A 2 -18.86 17.18 -6.73
N ASN A 3 -18.39 18.20 -5.99
CA ASN A 3 -17.01 18.69 -6.10
C ASN A 3 -15.98 17.56 -5.83
N SER A 4 -16.29 16.63 -4.91
CA SER A 4 -15.50 15.45 -4.59
C SER A 4 -15.41 14.45 -5.77
N ALA A 5 -16.51 14.18 -6.47
CA ALA A 5 -16.50 13.29 -7.65
C ALA A 5 -15.64 13.84 -8.80
N VAL A 6 -15.64 15.17 -9.02
CA VAL A 6 -14.77 15.82 -10.00
C VAL A 6 -13.30 15.71 -9.57
N ALA A 7 -13.01 15.93 -8.29
CA ALA A 7 -11.65 15.83 -7.77
C ALA A 7 -11.09 14.39 -7.90
N LYS A 8 -11.91 13.38 -7.57
CA LYS A 8 -11.55 11.96 -7.75
C LYS A 8 -11.30 11.62 -9.22
N PHE A 9 -12.17 12.03 -10.12
CA PHE A 9 -11.99 11.85 -11.56
C PHE A 9 -10.67 12.48 -12.04
N ASN A 10 -10.39 13.74 -11.63
CA ASN A 10 -9.16 14.42 -11.99
C ASN A 10 -7.91 13.72 -11.41
N MET A 11 -7.97 13.19 -10.19
CA MET A 11 -6.89 12.38 -9.61
C MET A 11 -6.56 11.19 -10.53
N ILE A 12 -7.56 10.44 -10.96
CA ILE A 12 -7.36 9.26 -11.81
C ILE A 12 -6.83 9.66 -13.18
N GLU A 13 -7.49 10.60 -13.86
CA GLU A 13 -7.18 10.91 -15.25
C GLU A 13 -5.96 11.82 -15.44
N GLN A 14 -5.69 12.73 -14.49
CA GLN A 14 -4.67 13.76 -14.65
C GLN A 14 -3.44 13.56 -13.74
N GLN A 15 -3.51 12.68 -12.75
CA GLN A 15 -2.39 12.41 -11.86
C GLN A 15 -1.93 10.95 -12.00
N ILE A 16 -2.82 9.97 -11.85
CA ILE A 16 -2.47 8.54 -11.79
C ILE A 16 -2.15 7.99 -13.20
N ARG A 17 -3.01 8.21 -14.20
CA ARG A 17 -2.76 7.74 -15.58
C ARG A 17 -1.48 8.30 -16.21
N PRO A 18 -1.12 9.59 -16.04
CA PRO A 18 0.15 10.12 -16.55
C PRO A 18 1.40 9.49 -15.91
N TRP A 19 1.24 8.88 -14.74
CA TRP A 19 2.28 8.08 -14.08
C TRP A 19 2.28 6.61 -14.54
N GLU A 20 1.78 6.35 -15.74
CA GLU A 20 1.77 5.03 -16.39
C GLU A 20 0.97 3.97 -15.61
N VAL A 21 -0.04 4.35 -14.85
CA VAL A 21 -1.00 3.42 -14.25
C VAL A 21 -2.13 3.23 -15.24
N LEU A 22 -2.09 2.13 -15.99
CA LEU A 22 -3.00 1.84 -17.10
C LEU A 22 -3.83 0.58 -16.89
N ASP A 23 -3.55 -0.19 -15.85
CA ASP A 23 -4.31 -1.39 -15.51
C ASP A 23 -5.76 -1.03 -15.12
N ASN A 24 -6.72 -1.58 -15.85
CA ASN A 24 -8.14 -1.27 -15.67
C ASN A 24 -8.69 -1.77 -14.33
N GLN A 25 -8.16 -2.87 -13.77
CA GLN A 25 -8.56 -3.35 -12.45
C GLN A 25 -8.12 -2.36 -11.37
N VAL A 26 -6.86 -1.92 -11.43
CA VAL A 26 -6.32 -0.91 -10.50
C VAL A 26 -7.11 0.38 -10.58
N LEU A 27 -7.35 0.91 -11.79
CA LEU A 27 -8.12 2.13 -11.98
C LEU A 27 -9.56 2.01 -11.47
N SER A 28 -10.19 0.84 -11.67
CA SER A 28 -11.55 0.56 -11.17
C SER A 28 -11.60 0.53 -9.64
N VAL A 29 -10.60 -0.04 -9.00
CA VAL A 29 -10.50 -0.07 -7.53
C VAL A 29 -10.27 1.34 -6.97
N LEU A 30 -9.38 2.13 -7.56
CA LEU A 30 -9.13 3.51 -7.14
C LEU A 30 -10.38 4.41 -7.35
N ASP A 31 -11.23 4.09 -8.32
CA ASP A 31 -12.54 4.76 -8.48
C ASP A 31 -13.59 4.26 -7.49
N ALA A 32 -13.63 2.96 -7.19
CA ALA A 32 -14.61 2.37 -6.28
C ALA A 32 -14.37 2.75 -4.81
N VAL A 33 -13.10 2.74 -4.36
CA VAL A 33 -12.74 3.07 -2.97
C VAL A 33 -12.61 4.58 -2.81
N SER A 34 -13.48 5.20 -2.01
CA SER A 34 -13.48 6.65 -1.79
C SER A 34 -12.36 7.07 -0.85
N ARG A 35 -11.30 7.67 -1.41
CA ARG A 35 -10.10 8.04 -0.64
C ARG A 35 -10.40 9.04 0.49
N GLU A 36 -11.39 9.93 0.32
CA GLU A 36 -11.80 10.93 1.32
C GLU A 36 -12.35 10.30 2.61
N ASP A 37 -12.87 9.07 2.56
CA ASP A 37 -13.38 8.35 3.72
C ASP A 37 -12.26 7.87 4.67
N PHE A 38 -11.03 7.87 4.18
CA PHE A 38 -9.82 7.45 4.91
C PHE A 38 -8.95 8.63 5.36
N VAL A 39 -9.40 9.84 5.13
CA VAL A 39 -8.66 11.06 5.49
C VAL A 39 -9.29 11.72 6.72
N ARG A 40 -8.46 12.18 7.67
CA ARG A 40 -8.93 12.94 8.85
C ARG A 40 -9.54 14.27 8.43
N ASP A 41 -10.58 14.71 9.13
CA ASP A 41 -11.39 15.89 8.77
C ASP A 41 -10.59 17.16 8.39
N PRO A 42 -9.52 17.56 9.10
CA PRO A 42 -8.75 18.76 8.73
C PRO A 42 -8.10 18.68 7.34
N TYR A 43 -7.92 17.46 6.80
CA TYR A 43 -7.19 17.21 5.55
C TYR A 43 -8.08 16.67 4.42
N LYS A 44 -9.40 16.57 4.61
CA LYS A 44 -10.32 16.03 3.57
C LYS A 44 -10.22 16.74 2.23
N GLY A 45 -9.96 18.04 2.25
CA GLY A 45 -9.73 18.81 1.02
C GLY A 45 -8.49 18.39 0.21
N LEU A 46 -7.59 17.61 0.81
CA LEU A 46 -6.39 17.07 0.16
C LEU A 46 -6.56 15.62 -0.30
N ALA A 47 -7.70 14.98 -0.05
CA ALA A 47 -7.90 13.55 -0.28
C ALA A 47 -7.52 13.08 -1.69
N TYR A 48 -7.73 13.91 -2.69
CA TYR A 48 -7.47 13.61 -4.10
C TYR A 48 -6.29 14.41 -4.69
N ALA A 49 -5.49 15.07 -3.85
CA ALA A 49 -4.26 15.73 -4.26
C ALA A 49 -3.09 14.73 -4.24
N ASP A 50 -2.15 14.88 -5.17
CA ASP A 50 -0.93 14.07 -5.22
C ASP A 50 0.08 14.54 -4.16
N CYS A 51 -0.23 14.24 -2.92
CA CYS A 51 0.61 14.59 -1.77
C CYS A 51 0.48 13.58 -0.64
N GLN A 52 1.46 13.61 0.26
CA GLN A 52 1.41 12.86 1.51
C GLN A 52 0.48 13.55 2.51
N ILE A 53 -0.53 12.84 3.03
CA ILE A 53 -1.51 13.39 3.97
C ILE A 53 -1.15 12.96 5.41
N PRO A 54 -1.02 13.90 6.37
CA PRO A 54 -0.72 13.56 7.76
C PRO A 54 -1.81 12.70 8.41
N LEU A 55 -1.40 11.62 9.07
CA LEU A 55 -2.25 10.76 9.89
C LEU A 55 -2.05 10.99 11.39
N GLY A 56 -1.06 11.77 11.77
CA GLY A 56 -0.64 12.03 13.13
C GLY A 56 0.70 11.37 13.47
N ASN A 57 1.38 11.90 14.48
CA ASN A 57 2.61 11.31 15.04
C ASN A 57 3.71 10.98 14.01
N GLY A 58 3.84 11.74 12.94
CA GLY A 58 4.83 11.52 11.88
C GLY A 58 4.38 10.58 10.77
N VAL A 59 3.33 9.80 10.99
CA VAL A 59 2.77 8.90 9.96
C VAL A 59 2.02 9.70 8.89
N ARG A 60 2.16 9.28 7.64
CA ARG A 60 1.54 9.92 6.48
C ARG A 60 0.92 8.88 5.55
N MET A 61 -0.22 9.21 4.98
CA MET A 61 -0.81 8.48 3.87
C MET A 61 0.01 8.73 2.60
N LEU A 62 0.21 7.71 1.78
CA LEU A 62 0.97 7.82 0.53
C LEU A 62 0.29 8.77 -0.47
N PRO A 63 1.04 9.37 -1.42
CA PRO A 63 0.45 10.01 -2.59
C PRO A 63 -0.31 8.98 -3.45
N PRO A 64 -1.44 9.34 -4.07
CA PRO A 64 -2.24 8.41 -4.88
C PRO A 64 -1.48 7.85 -6.10
N THR A 65 -0.53 8.60 -6.66
CA THR A 65 0.34 8.13 -7.74
C THR A 65 1.22 6.95 -7.31
N ILE A 66 1.79 7.01 -6.11
CA ILE A 66 2.60 5.92 -5.53
C ILE A 66 1.72 4.69 -5.25
N GLU A 67 0.52 4.88 -4.70
CA GLU A 67 -0.42 3.78 -4.44
C GLU A 67 -0.85 3.10 -5.75
N GLY A 68 -1.18 3.86 -6.78
CA GLY A 68 -1.52 3.33 -8.10
C GLY A 68 -0.38 2.54 -8.74
N ARG A 69 0.85 3.07 -8.70
CA ARG A 69 2.06 2.39 -9.19
C ARG A 69 2.35 1.10 -8.43
N MET A 70 2.18 1.12 -7.11
CA MET A 70 2.34 -0.07 -6.26
C MET A 70 1.33 -1.16 -6.62
N LEU A 71 0.05 -0.82 -6.67
CA LEU A 71 -1.02 -1.76 -7.01
C LEU A 71 -0.78 -2.40 -8.39
N GLN A 72 -0.42 -1.58 -9.40
CA GLN A 72 -0.16 -2.08 -10.75
C GLN A 72 1.10 -2.97 -10.80
N ALA A 73 2.18 -2.59 -10.13
CA ALA A 73 3.42 -3.38 -10.14
C ALA A 73 3.25 -4.76 -9.47
N LEU A 74 2.39 -4.83 -8.45
CA LEU A 74 2.12 -6.05 -7.70
C LEU A 74 1.27 -7.07 -8.48
N LEU A 75 0.54 -6.69 -9.53
CA LEU A 75 -0.27 -7.59 -10.38
C LEU A 75 -1.13 -8.55 -9.55
N ILE A 76 -1.92 -8.02 -8.62
CA ILE A 76 -2.64 -8.78 -7.61
C ILE A 76 -3.76 -9.59 -8.27
N GLY A 77 -3.78 -10.89 -8.01
CA GLY A 77 -4.83 -11.81 -8.46
C GLY A 77 -5.87 -12.09 -7.37
N ALA A 78 -7.07 -12.52 -7.80
CA ALA A 78 -8.20 -12.79 -6.91
C ALA A 78 -7.95 -13.91 -5.87
N ASP A 79 -6.97 -14.77 -6.13
CA ASP A 79 -6.59 -15.87 -5.24
C ASP A 79 -5.38 -15.54 -4.36
N ASP A 80 -4.76 -14.36 -4.53
CA ASP A 80 -3.56 -13.97 -3.80
C ASP A 80 -3.85 -13.69 -2.31
N ARG A 81 -2.92 -14.14 -1.47
CA ARG A 81 -2.81 -13.74 -0.06
C ARG A 81 -1.82 -12.60 0.05
N VAL A 82 -2.26 -11.48 0.57
CA VAL A 82 -1.50 -10.24 0.66
C VAL A 82 -1.09 -9.95 2.09
N LEU A 83 0.19 -9.60 2.30
CA LEU A 83 0.68 -8.92 3.49
C LEU A 83 0.88 -7.44 3.17
N GLU A 84 0.23 -6.56 3.90
CA GLU A 84 0.51 -5.13 3.91
C GLU A 84 1.28 -4.77 5.19
N VAL A 85 2.40 -4.07 5.02
CA VAL A 85 3.22 -3.57 6.13
C VAL A 85 3.08 -2.06 6.19
N GLY A 86 2.35 -1.59 7.22
CA GLY A 86 1.97 -0.21 7.42
C GLY A 86 0.52 0.05 6.96
N SER A 87 -0.48 -0.30 7.79
CA SER A 87 -1.91 -0.08 7.49
C SER A 87 -2.25 1.40 7.24
N GLY A 88 -1.55 2.30 7.93
CA GLY A 88 -1.76 3.73 7.82
C GLY A 88 -3.22 4.13 8.03
N SER A 89 -3.87 4.69 7.01
CA SER A 89 -5.29 5.06 7.07
C SER A 89 -6.25 3.90 6.82
N GLY A 90 -5.77 2.76 6.32
CA GLY A 90 -6.57 1.64 5.81
C GLY A 90 -7.02 1.79 4.35
N TYR A 91 -6.67 2.89 3.67
CA TYR A 91 -7.10 3.11 2.28
C TYR A 91 -6.50 2.07 1.32
N LEU A 92 -5.18 1.88 1.37
CA LEU A 92 -4.53 0.87 0.53
C LEU A 92 -4.97 -0.54 0.92
N THR A 93 -5.17 -0.81 2.22
CA THR A 93 -5.75 -2.07 2.71
C THR A 93 -7.10 -2.35 2.04
N ALA A 94 -7.98 -1.34 1.94
CA ALA A 94 -9.28 -1.48 1.28
C ALA A 94 -9.12 -1.73 -0.23
N CYS A 95 -8.18 -1.07 -0.90
CA CYS A 95 -7.88 -1.31 -2.31
C CYS A 95 -7.34 -2.73 -2.54
N LEU A 96 -6.39 -3.19 -1.72
CA LEU A 96 -5.85 -4.54 -1.76
C LEU A 96 -6.95 -5.60 -1.56
N ALA A 97 -7.86 -5.37 -0.63
CA ALA A 97 -8.96 -6.29 -0.34
C ALA A 97 -9.98 -6.43 -1.47
N GLN A 98 -10.10 -5.43 -2.36
CA GLN A 98 -10.93 -5.52 -3.56
C GLN A 98 -10.28 -6.38 -4.66
N LEU A 99 -8.97 -6.60 -4.60
CA LEU A 99 -8.19 -7.32 -5.61
C LEU A 99 -7.85 -8.75 -5.19
N ALA A 100 -7.62 -8.97 -3.89
CA ALA A 100 -7.04 -10.18 -3.33
C ALA A 100 -8.06 -11.10 -2.65
N GLN A 101 -7.68 -12.36 -2.46
CA GLN A 101 -8.45 -13.32 -1.65
C GLN A 101 -8.48 -12.91 -0.17
N ARG A 102 -7.33 -12.54 0.40
CA ARG A 102 -7.18 -12.14 1.80
C ARG A 102 -6.07 -11.13 1.96
N VAL A 103 -6.27 -10.16 2.83
CA VAL A 103 -5.27 -9.18 3.23
C VAL A 103 -5.02 -9.29 4.72
N THR A 104 -3.76 -9.54 5.09
CA THR A 104 -3.25 -9.33 6.45
C THR A 104 -2.51 -8.00 6.43
N SER A 105 -2.98 -7.03 7.20
CA SER A 105 -2.38 -5.69 7.27
C SER A 105 -1.85 -5.45 8.67
N ILE A 106 -0.57 -5.11 8.78
CA ILE A 106 0.11 -4.90 10.06
C ILE A 106 0.50 -3.44 10.24
N GLU A 107 0.40 -2.97 11.49
CA GLU A 107 0.79 -1.62 11.91
C GLU A 107 1.36 -1.67 13.31
N SER A 108 2.51 -1.05 13.53
CA SER A 108 3.18 -1.05 14.84
C SER A 108 2.59 -0.05 15.85
N ARG A 109 1.79 0.88 15.38
CA ARG A 109 1.26 2.00 16.16
C ARG A 109 -0.21 1.80 16.48
N GLY A 110 -0.54 1.62 17.74
CA GLY A 110 -1.90 1.36 18.21
C GLY A 110 -2.91 2.45 17.82
N ASP A 111 -2.51 3.74 17.86
CA ASP A 111 -3.38 4.86 17.48
C ASP A 111 -3.70 4.91 15.97
N ILE A 112 -2.77 4.45 15.13
CA ILE A 112 -2.93 4.41 13.69
C ILE A 112 -3.76 3.18 13.28
N ILE A 113 -3.49 2.01 13.83
CA ILE A 113 -4.27 0.81 13.52
C ILE A 113 -5.74 0.96 13.94
N GLU A 114 -6.02 1.62 15.06
CA GLU A 114 -7.40 1.90 15.46
C GLU A 114 -8.10 2.88 14.51
N PHE A 115 -7.38 3.85 13.96
CA PHE A 115 -7.90 4.74 12.92
C PHE A 115 -8.22 3.95 11.63
N ALA A 116 -7.31 3.08 11.19
CA ALA A 116 -7.54 2.19 10.04
C ALA A 116 -8.74 1.28 10.28
N ARG A 117 -8.83 0.66 11.46
CA ARG A 117 -9.95 -0.21 11.86
C ARG A 117 -11.29 0.50 11.76
N GLY A 118 -11.37 1.73 12.27
CA GLY A 118 -12.57 2.56 12.22
C GLY A 118 -13.00 2.92 10.79
N ASN A 119 -12.06 3.12 9.87
CA ASN A 119 -12.33 3.39 8.47
C ASN A 119 -12.78 2.11 7.73
N LEU A 120 -12.05 1.02 7.89
CA LEU A 120 -12.33 -0.26 7.22
C LEU A 120 -13.67 -0.88 7.65
N ALA A 121 -14.10 -0.66 8.90
CA ALA A 121 -15.40 -1.13 9.38
C ALA A 121 -16.58 -0.57 8.56
N LYS A 122 -16.40 0.58 7.91
CA LYS A 122 -17.43 1.22 7.06
C LYS A 122 -17.48 0.62 5.65
N CYS A 123 -16.47 -0.14 5.25
CA CYS A 123 -16.32 -0.64 3.88
C CYS A 123 -17.01 -2.00 3.65
N GLY A 124 -17.47 -2.68 4.70
CA GLY A 124 -18.15 -3.99 4.60
C GLY A 124 -17.24 -5.13 4.10
N LEU A 125 -15.91 -4.97 4.25
CA LEU A 125 -14.92 -5.97 3.85
C LEU A 125 -14.88 -7.11 4.88
N ASN A 126 -14.79 -8.35 4.39
CA ASN A 126 -14.76 -9.57 5.22
C ASN A 126 -13.47 -10.39 5.05
N ASN A 127 -12.56 -9.93 4.21
CA ASN A 127 -11.30 -10.58 3.86
C ASN A 127 -10.05 -9.82 4.35
N VAL A 128 -10.23 -8.92 5.34
CA VAL A 128 -9.15 -8.12 5.94
C VAL A 128 -8.92 -8.54 7.39
N GLU A 129 -7.67 -8.78 7.74
CA GLU A 129 -7.20 -8.97 9.10
C GLU A 129 -6.21 -7.85 9.46
N LEU A 130 -6.52 -7.08 10.52
CA LEU A 130 -5.63 -6.06 11.06
C LEU A 130 -4.93 -6.57 12.31
N ALA A 131 -3.60 -6.49 12.34
CA ALA A 131 -2.78 -6.86 13.49
C ALA A 131 -1.86 -5.72 13.94
N GLU A 132 -1.87 -5.41 15.24
CA GLU A 132 -0.88 -4.52 15.84
C GLU A 132 0.45 -5.28 15.97
N MET A 133 1.34 -5.04 15.03
CA MET A 133 2.57 -5.81 14.85
C MET A 133 3.63 -4.97 14.15
N SER A 134 4.88 -5.09 14.55
CA SER A 134 6.01 -4.50 13.86
C SER A 134 6.52 -5.41 12.73
N LEU A 135 7.23 -4.81 11.76
CA LEU A 135 7.88 -5.54 10.66
C LEU A 135 8.83 -6.65 11.16
N ALA A 136 9.50 -6.44 12.29
CA ALA A 136 10.42 -7.43 12.86
C ALA A 136 9.73 -8.70 13.39
N GLN A 137 8.42 -8.64 13.62
CA GLN A 137 7.60 -9.76 14.12
C GLN A 137 6.95 -10.57 13.00
N VAL A 138 7.14 -10.17 11.72
CA VAL A 138 6.63 -10.95 10.59
C VAL A 138 7.29 -12.32 10.59
N ASP A 139 6.44 -13.34 10.72
CA ASP A 139 6.86 -14.75 10.72
C ASP A 139 7.15 -15.19 9.28
N ASP A 140 8.40 -15.58 9.00
CA ASP A 140 8.84 -16.07 7.70
C ASP A 140 8.39 -17.51 7.40
N SER A 141 7.80 -18.21 8.37
CA SER A 141 7.12 -19.50 8.15
C SER A 141 5.75 -19.33 7.44
N LEU A 142 5.14 -18.14 7.56
CA LEU A 142 3.95 -17.79 6.81
C LEU A 142 4.32 -17.27 5.43
N THR A 143 3.60 -17.70 4.40
CA THR A 143 3.89 -17.30 3.03
C THR A 143 2.75 -16.49 2.42
N TYR A 144 3.15 -15.47 1.64
CA TYR A 144 2.26 -14.56 0.94
C TYR A 144 2.60 -14.52 -0.55
N ASP A 145 1.57 -14.37 -1.37
CA ASP A 145 1.73 -14.22 -2.81
C ASP A 145 2.14 -12.79 -3.17
N VAL A 146 1.72 -11.84 -2.34
CA VAL A 146 2.01 -10.41 -2.49
C VAL A 146 2.38 -9.80 -1.15
N ILE A 147 3.42 -8.96 -1.14
CA ILE A 147 3.78 -8.12 0.01
C ILE A 147 3.87 -6.67 -0.45
N ALA A 148 3.14 -5.77 0.23
CA ALA A 148 3.15 -4.34 0.00
C ALA A 148 3.71 -3.61 1.22
N VAL A 149 4.84 -2.89 1.07
CA VAL A 149 5.38 -2.04 2.13
C VAL A 149 5.06 -0.58 1.83
N THR A 150 4.30 0.06 2.71
CA THR A 150 3.70 1.38 2.50
C THR A 150 4.53 2.56 3.01
N ALA A 151 5.75 2.29 3.44
CA ALA A 151 6.73 3.29 3.88
C ALA A 151 8.12 2.90 3.36
N SER A 152 9.12 3.77 3.55
CA SER A 152 10.48 3.44 3.12
C SER A 152 11.24 2.63 4.16
N LEU A 153 12.17 1.81 3.69
CA LEU A 153 13.10 1.03 4.51
C LEU A 153 14.55 1.42 4.17
N ALA A 154 15.48 1.19 5.12
CA ALA A 154 16.90 1.38 4.83
C ALA A 154 17.43 0.32 3.85
N ARG A 155 16.92 -0.89 3.99
CA ARG A 155 17.21 -2.09 3.18
C ARG A 155 16.03 -3.04 3.27
N VAL A 156 15.94 -3.96 2.33
CA VAL A 156 14.92 -5.01 2.35
C VAL A 156 15.27 -6.04 3.43
N PRO A 157 14.42 -6.29 4.41
CA PRO A 157 14.64 -7.33 5.41
C PRO A 157 14.50 -8.74 4.80
N ASP A 158 15.32 -9.68 5.27
CA ASP A 158 15.31 -11.04 4.74
C ASP A 158 14.01 -11.79 5.05
N ASN A 159 13.39 -11.57 6.21
CA ASN A 159 12.09 -12.17 6.56
C ASN A 159 10.99 -11.84 5.55
N LEU A 160 10.95 -10.63 4.97
CA LEU A 160 9.96 -10.29 3.92
C LEU A 160 10.23 -11.05 2.62
N ARG A 161 11.51 -11.25 2.26
CA ARG A 161 11.85 -12.05 1.07
C ARG A 161 11.48 -13.52 1.25
N GLN A 162 11.75 -14.06 2.43
CA GLN A 162 11.48 -15.46 2.76
C GLN A 162 9.97 -15.73 2.89
N ALA A 163 9.20 -14.74 3.36
CA ALA A 163 7.75 -14.81 3.45
C ALA A 163 7.01 -14.78 2.09
N LEU A 164 7.71 -14.60 0.95
CA LEU A 164 7.09 -14.74 -0.37
C LEU A 164 6.95 -16.21 -0.76
N THR A 165 5.84 -16.57 -1.40
CA THR A 165 5.72 -17.81 -2.17
C THR A 165 6.66 -17.77 -3.39
N ILE A 166 6.99 -18.92 -4.00
CA ILE A 166 7.67 -18.91 -5.31
C ILE A 166 6.71 -18.32 -6.34
N GLY A 167 7.17 -17.32 -7.09
CA GLY A 167 6.35 -16.48 -7.95
C GLY A 167 5.74 -15.26 -7.23
N GLY A 168 5.87 -15.18 -5.90
CA GLY A 168 5.37 -14.06 -5.10
C GLY A 168 6.14 -12.77 -5.34
N ARG A 169 5.48 -11.61 -5.10
CA ARG A 169 5.98 -10.26 -5.41
C ARG A 169 5.97 -9.38 -4.17
N LEU A 170 7.06 -8.66 -3.95
CA LEU A 170 7.20 -7.65 -2.89
C LEU A 170 7.44 -6.28 -3.53
N PHE A 171 6.57 -5.32 -3.24
CA PHE A 171 6.84 -3.92 -3.49
C PHE A 171 7.42 -3.28 -2.23
N VAL A 172 8.54 -2.59 -2.38
CA VAL A 172 9.21 -1.91 -1.27
C VAL A 172 9.96 -0.68 -1.76
N ILE A 173 10.00 0.37 -0.96
CA ILE A 173 10.80 1.56 -1.22
C ILE A 173 12.01 1.55 -0.29
N VAL A 174 13.21 1.62 -0.85
CA VAL A 174 14.47 1.53 -0.10
C VAL A 174 15.36 2.73 -0.37
N GLY A 175 16.17 3.07 0.61
CA GLY A 175 17.16 4.15 0.47
C GLY A 175 17.16 5.13 1.62
N ARG A 176 17.70 6.31 1.36
CA ARG A 176 17.75 7.43 2.30
C ARG A 176 17.44 8.71 1.55
N SER A 177 16.63 9.59 2.19
CA SER A 177 16.35 10.92 1.67
C SER A 177 17.65 11.62 1.23
N PRO A 178 17.65 12.32 0.10
CA PRO A 178 16.49 12.66 -0.74
C PRO A 178 16.19 11.67 -1.86
N VAL A 179 16.97 10.60 -2.01
CA VAL A 179 16.79 9.62 -3.12
C VAL A 179 16.54 8.24 -2.56
N MET A 180 15.34 7.74 -2.80
CA MET A 180 14.91 6.38 -2.51
C MET A 180 14.38 5.74 -3.78
N GLU A 181 14.44 4.42 -3.85
CA GLU A 181 14.06 3.65 -5.02
C GLU A 181 12.92 2.69 -4.70
N ALA A 182 11.87 2.74 -5.50
CA ALA A 182 10.80 1.78 -5.46
C ALA A 182 11.22 0.52 -6.23
N LEU A 183 11.19 -0.62 -5.57
CA LEU A 183 11.61 -1.92 -6.08
C LEU A 183 10.44 -2.89 -6.13
N LEU A 184 10.40 -3.70 -7.18
CA LEU A 184 9.63 -4.94 -7.25
C LEU A 184 10.60 -6.11 -7.14
N ILE A 185 10.41 -6.92 -6.10
CA ILE A 185 11.20 -8.13 -5.86
C ILE A 185 10.29 -9.33 -6.10
N THR A 186 10.72 -10.25 -6.95
CA THR A 186 9.98 -11.49 -7.25
C THR A 186 10.80 -12.69 -6.81
N ARG A 187 10.22 -13.59 -6.03
CA ARG A 187 10.85 -14.85 -5.67
C ARG A 187 10.73 -15.82 -6.83
N VAL A 188 11.85 -16.21 -7.43
CA VAL A 188 11.89 -17.09 -8.63
C VAL A 188 12.32 -18.52 -8.31
N GLY A 189 12.79 -18.77 -7.08
CA GLY A 189 13.22 -20.09 -6.62
C GLY A 189 13.25 -20.15 -5.09
N GLU A 190 13.68 -21.30 -4.54
CA GLU A 190 13.73 -21.50 -3.07
C GLU A 190 14.59 -20.43 -2.36
N SER A 191 15.73 -20.07 -2.96
CA SER A 191 16.68 -19.07 -2.45
C SER A 191 17.10 -18.07 -3.52
N GLU A 192 16.22 -17.79 -4.47
CA GLU A 192 16.49 -16.92 -5.61
C GLU A 192 15.42 -15.85 -5.77
N TRP A 193 15.85 -14.59 -5.94
CA TRP A 193 14.98 -13.43 -6.14
C TRP A 193 15.50 -12.56 -7.28
N THR A 194 14.61 -12.03 -8.08
CA THR A 194 14.91 -10.96 -9.03
C THR A 194 14.47 -9.64 -8.46
N THR A 195 15.14 -8.57 -8.84
CA THR A 195 14.80 -7.21 -8.41
C THR A 195 14.72 -6.31 -9.62
N GLN A 196 13.60 -5.59 -9.74
CA GLN A 196 13.37 -4.57 -10.74
C GLN A 196 13.23 -3.21 -10.07
N SER A 197 14.00 -2.22 -10.53
CA SER A 197 13.81 -0.82 -10.19
C SER A 197 12.62 -0.27 -10.97
N LEU A 198 11.72 0.44 -10.29
CA LEU A 198 10.50 0.98 -10.88
C LEU A 198 10.57 2.50 -11.08
N PHE A 199 10.90 3.24 -10.03
CA PHE A 199 11.01 4.69 -10.03
C PHE A 199 11.70 5.19 -8.76
N GLU A 200 12.16 6.44 -8.79
CA GLU A 200 12.72 7.14 -7.63
C GLU A 200 11.64 7.94 -6.89
N THR A 201 11.76 8.02 -5.57
CA THR A 201 10.84 8.77 -4.70
C THR A 201 11.52 9.16 -3.38
N ASP A 202 10.80 9.88 -2.52
CA ASP A 202 11.23 10.17 -1.13
C ASP A 202 10.03 10.05 -0.19
N LEU A 203 10.05 9.04 0.68
CA LEU A 203 8.98 8.75 1.64
C LEU A 203 9.50 8.65 3.07
N PRO A 204 8.66 8.97 4.08
CA PRO A 204 8.98 8.70 5.47
C PRO A 204 9.36 7.24 5.69
N ARG A 205 10.25 7.01 6.65
CA ARG A 205 10.60 5.67 7.09
C ARG A 205 9.46 5.01 7.83
N LEU A 206 9.42 3.69 7.67
CA LEU A 206 8.64 2.84 8.56
C LEU A 206 9.29 2.91 9.95
N ASP A 207 8.51 3.42 10.92
CA ASP A 207 8.88 3.33 12.34
C ASP A 207 8.60 1.91 12.81
N GLY A 208 9.62 1.21 13.33
CA GLY A 208 9.38 -0.13 13.79
C GLY A 208 10.41 -0.64 14.76
#